data_091d6eea8ca6c5f73d37de848c68e887
#
_entry.id   091d6eea8ca6c5f73d37de848c68e887
#
_cell.length_a   1.000
_cell.length_b   1.000
_cell.length_c   1.000
_cell.angle_alpha   90.00
_cell.angle_beta   90.00
_cell.angle_gamma   90.00
#
_symmetry.space_group_name_H-M   'P 1'
#
loop_
_entity.id
_entity.type
_entity.pdbx_description
1 polymer ?
#
loop_
_entity_poly.entity_id
_entity_poly.type
_entity_poly.pdbx_seq_one_letter_code
_entity_poly.pdbx_strand_id
1 'polypeptide(L)'
;QRQMCIRDRDKGLLYKGFKIVPYCPRCGTPLSSHEVAQGYKTLKERTAVVRFKIVGEDAYFLAWTTTPWTLCSNIALCVNPDETYARVKAADGFTYIMAEALLDKVLGGIEREEGTPAYEIIEEYKGKDLEYKEYEPLYQCAKDAADKQHKKAFFVYCDNYVTMEDGTGIVHIAPAFGEDDARVGRKYDAPFVQMVDEAGVMKPETPFAGMRAKPTKKEMEAGAINCDVEVLKELEGRGILFSAPKVEHEYPHCWRCDTPLSYYARESCFIKM
;
A
#
# COMPACT_ATOMS: atom_id res chain seq x y z
N GLN A 1 24.45 27.35 15.27
CA GLN A 1 23.30 26.67 14.63
C GLN A 1 22.18 27.66 14.22
N ARG A 2 21.68 28.50 15.14
CA ARG A 2 20.58 29.45 14.83
C ARG A 2 20.90 30.42 13.70
N GLN A 3 22.15 30.93 13.63
CA GLN A 3 22.58 31.82 12.53
C GLN A 3 22.76 31.10 11.20
N MET A 4 23.15 29.82 11.21
CA MET A 4 23.20 29.00 9.98
C MET A 4 21.81 28.80 9.41
N CYS A 5 20.82 28.42 10.23
CA CYS A 5 19.43 28.24 9.78
C CYS A 5 18.82 29.54 9.21
N ILE A 6 19.15 30.72 9.77
CA ILE A 6 18.71 32.00 9.24
C ILE A 6 19.31 32.25 7.85
N ARG A 7 20.62 32.06 7.67
CA ARG A 7 21.29 32.21 6.38
C ARG A 7 20.75 31.27 5.32
N ASP A 8 20.47 30.02 5.70
CA ASP A 8 19.91 29.02 4.76
C ASP A 8 18.50 29.38 4.33
N ARG A 9 17.70 29.93 5.25
CA ARG A 9 16.37 30.48 4.94
C ARG A 9 16.48 31.69 4.00
N ASP A 10 17.35 32.64 4.29
CA ASP A 10 17.53 33.87 3.50
C ASP A 10 18.03 33.55 2.07
N LYS A 11 18.78 32.47 1.91
CA LYS A 11 19.21 31.93 0.61
C LYS A 11 18.17 31.08 -0.09
N GLY A 12 16.99 30.88 0.50
CA GLY A 12 15.95 30.02 -0.06
C GLY A 12 16.28 28.55 -0.11
N LEU A 13 17.27 28.10 0.70
CA LEU A 13 17.71 26.70 0.75
C LEU A 13 16.80 25.84 1.66
N LEU A 14 16.12 26.47 2.62
CA LEU A 14 15.19 25.77 3.50
C LEU A 14 13.82 25.64 2.83
N TYR A 15 13.33 24.42 2.76
CA TYR A 15 11.98 24.14 2.28
C TYR A 15 11.28 23.11 3.17
N LYS A 16 9.95 23.17 3.20
CA LYS A 16 9.10 22.20 3.88
C LYS A 16 8.77 21.05 2.93
N GLY A 17 8.75 19.84 3.47
CA GLY A 17 8.37 18.65 2.75
C GLY A 17 7.97 17.54 3.72
N PHE A 18 7.59 16.39 3.20
CA PHE A 18 7.25 15.22 4.00
C PHE A 18 8.41 14.23 4.02
N LYS A 19 8.67 13.67 5.20
CA LYS A 19 9.55 12.52 5.39
C LYS A 19 8.73 11.38 5.96
N ILE A 20 8.86 10.22 5.35
CA ILE A 20 8.29 8.99 5.92
C ILE A 20 9.22 8.53 7.05
N VAL A 21 8.64 8.32 8.20
CA VAL A 21 9.37 7.92 9.40
C VAL A 21 8.61 6.83 10.15
N PRO A 22 9.29 5.89 10.82
CA PRO A 22 8.67 5.02 11.78
C PRO A 22 8.06 5.89 12.90
N TYR A 23 6.78 5.74 13.14
CA TYR A 23 6.02 6.62 14.00
C TYR A 23 5.16 5.83 14.98
N CYS A 24 5.19 6.23 16.26
CA CYS A 24 4.32 5.68 17.27
C CYS A 24 3.09 6.58 17.45
N PRO A 25 1.89 6.17 17.01
CA PRO A 25 0.69 7.00 17.13
C PRO A 25 0.25 7.23 18.58
N ARG A 26 0.60 6.35 19.50
CA ARG A 26 0.30 6.51 20.92
C ARG A 26 1.21 7.52 21.63
N CYS A 27 2.52 7.46 21.33
CA CYS A 27 3.49 8.40 21.91
C CYS A 27 3.50 9.75 21.16
N GLY A 28 2.93 9.82 19.94
CA GLY A 28 2.94 11.00 19.10
C GLY A 28 4.35 11.39 18.61
N THR A 29 5.26 10.41 18.51
CA THR A 29 6.67 10.69 18.21
C THR A 29 7.23 9.79 17.11
N PRO A 30 8.08 10.34 16.22
CA PRO A 30 8.90 9.51 15.33
C PRO A 30 9.98 8.77 16.12
N LEU A 31 10.42 7.64 15.60
CA LEU A 31 11.48 6.83 16.16
C LEU A 31 12.67 6.78 15.20
N SER A 32 13.86 6.75 15.76
CA SER A 32 15.09 6.48 15.01
C SER A 32 15.19 4.99 14.66
N SER A 33 16.01 4.66 13.66
CA SER A 33 16.25 3.25 13.26
C SER A 33 16.77 2.40 14.42
N HIS A 34 17.59 2.96 15.31
CA HIS A 34 18.07 2.26 16.51
C HIS A 34 16.94 1.93 17.50
N GLU A 35 16.00 2.85 17.69
CA GLU A 35 14.82 2.62 18.57
C GLU A 35 13.85 1.60 17.94
N VAL A 36 13.69 1.62 16.64
CA VAL A 36 12.85 0.64 15.88
C VAL A 36 13.44 -0.76 16.00
N ALA A 37 14.77 -0.90 15.86
CA ALA A 37 15.46 -2.18 15.94
C ALA A 37 15.25 -2.93 17.26
N GLN A 38 14.92 -2.23 18.33
CA GLN A 38 14.67 -2.83 19.65
C GLN A 38 13.25 -3.39 19.82
N GLY A 39 12.34 -3.11 18.89
CA GLY A 39 10.92 -3.39 19.04
C GLY A 39 10.33 -4.37 18.04
N TYR A 40 11.14 -5.11 17.27
CA TYR A 40 10.60 -6.09 16.32
C TYR A 40 9.96 -7.28 17.04
N LYS A 41 8.83 -7.71 16.51
CA LYS A 41 8.09 -8.91 16.97
C LYS A 41 7.56 -9.67 15.77
N THR A 42 7.64 -10.99 15.84
CA THR A 42 7.01 -11.85 14.86
C THR A 42 5.49 -11.79 15.03
N LEU A 43 4.80 -11.35 14.01
CA LEU A 43 3.34 -11.32 13.93
C LEU A 43 2.84 -12.20 12.81
N LYS A 44 1.68 -12.82 13.04
CA LYS A 44 0.94 -13.56 12.02
C LYS A 44 -0.32 -12.79 11.67
N GLU A 45 -0.29 -12.08 10.56
CA GLU A 45 -1.38 -11.21 10.13
C GLU A 45 -1.99 -11.68 8.80
N ARG A 46 -3.22 -11.26 8.53
CA ARG A 46 -3.83 -11.46 7.21
C ARG A 46 -3.34 -10.36 6.29
N THR A 47 -2.91 -10.77 5.11
CA THR A 47 -2.60 -9.88 4.00
C THR A 47 -3.80 -9.81 3.04
N ALA A 48 -3.76 -8.96 2.04
CA ALA A 48 -4.80 -8.87 1.03
C ALA A 48 -4.23 -8.99 -0.38
N VAL A 49 -4.84 -9.85 -1.19
CA VAL A 49 -4.72 -9.79 -2.65
C VAL A 49 -6.01 -9.21 -3.17
N VAL A 50 -5.94 -8.09 -3.86
CA VAL A 50 -7.09 -7.27 -4.23
C VAL A 50 -7.20 -7.13 -5.75
N ARG A 51 -8.42 -7.19 -6.27
CA ARG A 51 -8.78 -6.98 -7.66
C ARG A 51 -8.94 -5.49 -7.93
N PHE A 52 -8.09 -4.91 -8.78
CA PHE A 52 -8.20 -3.54 -9.26
C PHE A 52 -8.71 -3.55 -10.69
N LYS A 53 -9.94 -3.09 -10.91
CA LYS A 53 -10.61 -3.09 -12.21
C LYS A 53 -9.85 -2.20 -13.21
N ILE A 54 -9.50 -2.73 -14.36
CA ILE A 54 -8.84 -1.97 -15.42
C ILE A 54 -9.89 -1.13 -16.16
N VAL A 55 -9.60 0.15 -16.39
CA VAL A 55 -10.52 1.06 -17.08
C VAL A 55 -10.74 0.59 -18.53
N GLY A 56 -12.01 0.46 -18.93
CA GLY A 56 -12.39 0.10 -20.28
C GLY A 56 -12.17 -1.38 -20.65
N GLU A 57 -11.74 -2.22 -19.71
CA GLU A 57 -11.50 -3.65 -19.97
C GLU A 57 -12.22 -4.53 -18.94
N ASP A 58 -12.63 -5.72 -19.37
CA ASP A 58 -13.13 -6.74 -18.44
C ASP A 58 -11.97 -7.58 -17.88
N ALA A 59 -11.08 -6.91 -17.15
CA ALA A 59 -9.91 -7.49 -16.53
C ALA A 59 -9.53 -6.72 -15.25
N TYR A 60 -8.71 -7.36 -14.42
CA TYR A 60 -8.26 -6.82 -13.14
C TYR A 60 -6.75 -6.98 -13.00
N PHE A 61 -6.11 -5.98 -12.43
CA PHE A 61 -4.81 -6.19 -11.80
C PHE A 61 -5.00 -6.88 -10.44
N LEU A 62 -4.16 -7.87 -10.13
CA LEU A 62 -4.08 -8.44 -8.80
C LEU A 62 -2.90 -7.81 -8.07
N ALA A 63 -3.17 -7.01 -7.04
CA ALA A 63 -2.14 -6.41 -6.22
C ALA A 63 -2.19 -6.93 -4.79
N TRP A 64 -1.02 -7.09 -4.17
CA TRP A 64 -0.86 -7.61 -2.82
C TRP A 64 -0.43 -6.53 -1.84
N THR A 65 -0.91 -6.63 -0.60
CA THR A 65 -0.47 -5.78 0.51
C THR A 65 -0.46 -6.54 1.83
N THR A 66 0.51 -6.22 2.68
CA THR A 66 0.58 -6.67 4.08
C THR A 66 -0.19 -5.75 5.04
N THR A 67 -0.61 -4.58 4.58
CA THR A 67 -1.26 -3.54 5.39
C THR A 67 -2.58 -3.10 4.76
N PRO A 68 -3.67 -3.89 4.86
CA PRO A 68 -4.96 -3.59 4.21
C PRO A 68 -5.51 -2.19 4.54
N TRP A 69 -5.26 -1.66 5.73
CA TRP A 69 -5.71 -0.32 6.13
C TRP A 69 -5.15 0.82 5.26
N THR A 70 -3.99 0.61 4.58
CA THR A 70 -3.40 1.62 3.69
C THR A 70 -4.11 1.73 2.34
N LEU A 71 -4.96 0.76 1.98
CA LEU A 71 -5.70 0.75 0.72
C LEU A 71 -6.62 1.96 0.53
N CYS A 72 -7.13 2.56 1.63
CA CYS A 72 -7.87 3.82 1.57
C CYS A 72 -7.02 5.01 1.07
N SER A 73 -5.70 4.87 1.06
CA SER A 73 -4.76 5.87 0.57
C SER A 73 -4.08 5.44 -0.74
N ASN A 74 -4.58 4.39 -1.39
CA ASN A 74 -4.07 3.94 -2.68
C ASN A 74 -4.22 5.03 -3.75
N ILE A 75 -3.14 5.28 -4.50
CA ILE A 75 -3.13 6.24 -5.61
C ILE A 75 -2.52 5.68 -6.90
N ALA A 76 -1.81 4.56 -6.82
CA ALA A 76 -1.22 3.89 -7.97
C ALA A 76 -0.97 2.41 -7.67
N LEU A 77 -0.69 1.65 -8.71
CA LEU A 77 -0.07 0.33 -8.66
C LEU A 77 1.36 0.44 -9.20
N CYS A 78 2.27 -0.43 -8.75
CA CYS A 78 3.64 -0.44 -9.24
C CYS A 78 4.03 -1.85 -9.72
N VAL A 79 4.71 -1.90 -10.85
CA VAL A 79 5.27 -3.10 -11.47
C VAL A 79 6.77 -2.96 -11.68
N ASN A 80 7.49 -4.06 -11.80
CA ASN A 80 8.88 -4.05 -12.21
C ASN A 80 8.97 -3.96 -13.75
N PRO A 81 9.62 -2.93 -14.33
CA PRO A 81 9.64 -2.72 -15.78
C PRO A 81 10.30 -3.85 -16.56
N ASP A 82 11.25 -4.57 -15.94
CA ASP A 82 12.08 -5.59 -16.59
C ASP A 82 11.48 -6.99 -16.50
N GLU A 83 10.50 -7.21 -15.62
CA GLU A 83 9.84 -8.49 -15.40
C GLU A 83 8.70 -8.73 -16.40
N THR A 84 8.30 -10.01 -16.52
CA THR A 84 7.19 -10.42 -17.39
C THR A 84 5.90 -10.52 -16.59
N TYR A 85 4.83 -9.94 -17.13
CA TYR A 85 3.47 -9.99 -16.61
C TYR A 85 2.58 -10.69 -17.62
N ALA A 86 1.66 -11.51 -17.12
CA ALA A 86 0.74 -12.25 -17.98
C ALA A 86 -0.71 -11.79 -17.75
N ARG A 87 -1.44 -11.69 -18.84
CA ARG A 87 -2.90 -11.62 -18.85
C ARG A 87 -3.43 -13.02 -18.93
N VAL A 88 -4.19 -13.44 -17.95
CA VAL A 88 -4.69 -14.80 -17.83
C VAL A 88 -6.19 -14.83 -17.62
N LYS A 89 -6.86 -15.80 -18.24
CA LYS A 89 -8.24 -16.16 -17.89
C LYS A 89 -8.19 -17.24 -16.83
N ALA A 90 -8.69 -16.95 -15.64
CA ALA A 90 -8.66 -17.86 -14.53
C ALA A 90 -9.94 -18.73 -14.45
N ALA A 91 -9.85 -19.86 -13.77
CA ALA A 91 -10.95 -20.80 -13.63
C ALA A 91 -12.14 -20.24 -12.84
N ASP A 92 -11.97 -19.18 -12.08
CA ASP A 92 -13.05 -18.44 -11.40
C ASP A 92 -13.87 -17.54 -12.35
N GLY A 93 -13.54 -17.54 -13.65
CA GLY A 93 -14.22 -16.81 -14.71
C GLY A 93 -13.73 -15.39 -14.94
N PHE A 94 -12.79 -14.88 -14.12
CA PHE A 94 -12.22 -13.55 -14.28
C PHE A 94 -10.95 -13.55 -15.12
N THR A 95 -10.62 -12.38 -15.66
CA THR A 95 -9.35 -12.13 -16.33
C THR A 95 -8.45 -11.30 -15.43
N TYR A 96 -7.23 -11.76 -15.21
CA TYR A 96 -6.25 -11.10 -14.35
C TYR A 96 -4.98 -10.71 -15.10
N ILE A 97 -4.32 -9.66 -14.61
CA ILE A 97 -2.94 -9.31 -14.97
C ILE A 97 -2.11 -9.34 -13.69
N MET A 98 -1.04 -10.13 -13.70
CA MET A 98 -0.08 -10.23 -12.62
C MET A 98 1.27 -10.77 -13.13
N ALA A 99 2.30 -10.80 -12.28
CA ALA A 99 3.60 -11.34 -12.69
C ALA A 99 3.50 -12.82 -13.09
N GLU A 100 4.06 -13.16 -14.23
CA GLU A 100 4.07 -14.53 -14.79
C GLU A 100 4.69 -15.53 -13.80
N ALA A 101 5.83 -15.17 -13.20
CA ALA A 101 6.56 -16.02 -12.26
C ALA A 101 5.76 -16.41 -11.01
N LEU A 102 4.67 -15.71 -10.70
CA LEU A 102 3.85 -15.93 -9.50
C LEU A 102 2.47 -16.53 -9.80
N LEU A 103 2.15 -16.83 -11.06
CA LEU A 103 0.84 -17.36 -11.47
C LEU A 103 0.46 -18.64 -10.72
N ASP A 104 1.33 -19.65 -10.69
CA ASP A 104 1.05 -20.92 -10.01
C ASP A 104 0.89 -20.74 -8.50
N LYS A 105 1.70 -19.87 -7.89
CA LYS A 105 1.63 -19.58 -6.45
C LYS A 105 0.29 -18.93 -6.06
N VAL A 106 -0.22 -18.04 -6.88
CA VAL A 106 -1.42 -17.24 -6.58
C VAL A 106 -2.69 -17.91 -7.10
N LEU A 107 -2.69 -18.37 -8.34
CA LEU A 107 -3.89 -18.90 -9.01
C LEU A 107 -4.02 -20.42 -8.91
N GLY A 108 -2.95 -21.15 -8.61
CA GLY A 108 -2.94 -22.61 -8.55
C GLY A 108 -3.94 -23.21 -7.55
N GLY A 109 -4.34 -22.46 -6.52
CA GLY A 109 -5.31 -22.85 -5.51
C GLY A 109 -6.77 -22.50 -5.81
N ILE A 110 -7.10 -21.94 -6.98
CA ILE A 110 -8.49 -21.62 -7.36
C ILE A 110 -9.30 -22.92 -7.47
N GLU A 111 -10.49 -22.93 -6.85
CA GLU A 111 -11.43 -24.04 -6.95
C GLU A 111 -11.88 -24.23 -8.42
N ARG A 112 -11.79 -25.47 -8.91
CA ARG A 112 -12.10 -25.82 -10.31
C ARG A 112 -12.53 -27.28 -10.46
N GLU A 113 -13.18 -27.57 -11.56
CA GLU A 113 -13.47 -28.97 -11.94
C GLU A 113 -12.17 -29.76 -12.21
N GLU A 114 -12.18 -31.03 -11.86
CA GLU A 114 -11.02 -31.92 -12.08
C GLU A 114 -10.67 -31.98 -13.57
N GLY A 115 -9.38 -31.78 -13.88
CA GLY A 115 -8.89 -31.75 -15.27
C GLY A 115 -8.91 -30.37 -15.94
N THR A 116 -9.51 -29.35 -15.32
CA THR A 116 -9.50 -27.96 -15.84
C THR A 116 -8.22 -27.24 -15.38
N PRO A 117 -7.51 -26.50 -16.26
CA PRO A 117 -6.38 -25.68 -15.83
C PRO A 117 -6.83 -24.56 -14.90
N ALA A 118 -5.97 -24.16 -13.95
CA ALA A 118 -6.27 -23.06 -13.03
C ALA A 118 -6.39 -21.71 -13.74
N TYR A 119 -5.67 -21.56 -14.83
CA TYR A 119 -5.66 -20.38 -15.69
C TYR A 119 -5.17 -20.74 -17.10
N GLU A 120 -5.47 -19.87 -18.04
CA GLU A 120 -4.96 -19.88 -19.41
C GLU A 120 -4.29 -18.53 -19.70
N ILE A 121 -3.04 -18.55 -20.18
CA ILE A 121 -2.32 -17.33 -20.55
C ILE A 121 -2.87 -16.86 -21.88
N ILE A 122 -3.37 -15.61 -21.93
CA ILE A 122 -3.91 -14.98 -23.14
C ILE A 122 -2.82 -14.13 -23.81
N GLU A 123 -2.05 -13.38 -22.99
CA GLU A 123 -1.09 -12.40 -23.49
C GLU A 123 0.00 -12.17 -22.42
N GLU A 124 1.20 -11.86 -22.88
CA GLU A 124 2.34 -11.51 -22.04
C GLU A 124 2.83 -10.09 -22.34
N TYR A 125 3.29 -9.40 -21.30
CA TYR A 125 3.80 -8.03 -21.35
C TYR A 125 5.12 -7.92 -20.60
N LYS A 126 5.97 -6.99 -21.03
CA LYS A 126 6.97 -6.48 -20.09
C LYS A 126 6.31 -5.44 -19.17
N GLY A 127 6.79 -5.36 -17.93
CA GLY A 127 6.21 -4.41 -16.98
C GLY A 127 6.17 -2.97 -17.48
N LYS A 128 7.18 -2.55 -18.25
CA LYS A 128 7.20 -1.24 -18.93
C LYS A 128 6.02 -0.99 -19.86
N ASP A 129 5.45 -2.06 -20.47
CA ASP A 129 4.34 -1.94 -21.41
C ASP A 129 3.00 -1.72 -20.66
N LEU A 130 2.99 -1.95 -19.36
CA LEU A 130 1.86 -1.67 -18.47
C LEU A 130 1.90 -0.26 -17.87
N GLU A 131 2.99 0.50 -18.05
CA GLU A 131 3.14 1.84 -17.51
C GLU A 131 2.02 2.77 -18.01
N TYR A 132 1.46 3.55 -17.09
CA TYR A 132 0.31 4.45 -17.32
C TYR A 132 -1.03 3.76 -17.64
N LYS A 133 -1.14 2.43 -17.59
CA LYS A 133 -2.43 1.75 -17.72
C LYS A 133 -3.32 2.11 -16.53
N GLU A 134 -4.53 2.60 -16.82
CA GLU A 134 -5.45 3.14 -15.83
C GLU A 134 -6.31 2.04 -15.19
N TYR A 135 -6.63 2.21 -13.91
CA TYR A 135 -7.56 1.36 -13.17
C TYR A 135 -8.56 2.21 -12.36
N GLU A 136 -9.70 1.62 -12.01
CA GLU A 136 -10.73 2.29 -11.24
C GLU A 136 -10.29 2.48 -9.77
N PRO A 137 -10.51 3.67 -9.18
CA PRO A 137 -10.18 3.93 -7.79
C PRO A 137 -10.85 2.92 -6.84
N LEU A 138 -10.09 2.37 -5.90
CA LEU A 138 -10.60 1.41 -4.93
C LEU A 138 -11.58 2.06 -3.94
N TYR A 139 -11.26 3.29 -3.52
CA TYR A 139 -12.05 4.10 -2.59
C TYR A 139 -12.23 5.53 -3.08
N GLN A 140 -13.47 6.03 -2.97
CA GLN A 140 -13.82 7.39 -3.41
C GLN A 140 -13.06 8.46 -2.62
N CYS A 141 -12.79 8.24 -1.33
CA CYS A 141 -12.03 9.19 -0.51
C CYS A 141 -10.61 9.45 -1.06
N ALA A 142 -9.94 8.43 -1.59
CA ALA A 142 -8.64 8.59 -2.23
C ALA A 142 -8.75 9.40 -3.53
N LYS A 143 -9.78 9.13 -4.33
CA LYS A 143 -10.06 9.88 -5.56
C LYS A 143 -10.33 11.35 -5.26
N ASP A 144 -11.21 11.67 -4.32
CA ASP A 144 -11.54 13.04 -3.94
C ASP A 144 -10.33 13.82 -3.43
N ALA A 145 -9.44 13.14 -2.69
CA ALA A 145 -8.20 13.73 -2.20
C ALA A 145 -7.17 13.99 -3.31
N ALA A 146 -7.09 13.12 -4.33
CA ALA A 146 -6.25 13.28 -5.50
C ALA A 146 -6.78 14.43 -6.40
N ASP A 147 -8.08 14.45 -6.66
CA ASP A 147 -8.75 15.46 -7.48
C ASP A 147 -8.55 16.88 -6.89
N LYS A 148 -8.62 17.04 -5.57
CA LYS A 148 -8.33 18.31 -4.87
C LYS A 148 -6.91 18.83 -5.09
N GLN A 149 -5.97 17.94 -5.39
CA GLN A 149 -4.57 18.31 -5.67
C GLN A 149 -4.31 18.56 -7.16
N HIS A 150 -5.31 18.33 -8.03
CA HIS A 150 -5.20 18.46 -9.49
C HIS A 150 -4.06 17.59 -10.09
N LYS A 151 -3.81 16.42 -9.50
CA LYS A 151 -2.78 15.48 -9.92
C LYS A 151 -3.39 14.20 -10.46
N LYS A 152 -2.72 13.57 -11.43
CA LYS A 152 -3.12 12.27 -11.95
C LYS A 152 -2.85 11.16 -10.93
N ALA A 153 -3.78 10.23 -10.81
CA ALA A 153 -3.70 9.05 -9.97
C ALA A 153 -4.37 7.85 -10.65
N PHE A 154 -4.29 6.69 -10.03
CA PHE A 154 -4.96 5.44 -10.42
C PHE A 154 -4.49 4.88 -11.75
N PHE A 155 -3.18 4.85 -11.93
CA PHE A 155 -2.52 4.18 -13.05
C PHE A 155 -1.27 3.43 -12.58
N VAL A 156 -0.72 2.59 -13.45
CA VAL A 156 0.45 1.77 -13.16
C VAL A 156 1.73 2.60 -13.28
N TYR A 157 2.59 2.51 -12.24
CA TYR A 157 3.95 3.03 -12.20
C TYR A 157 4.95 1.90 -12.47
N CYS A 158 6.17 2.24 -12.83
CA CYS A 158 7.28 1.32 -13.01
C CYS A 158 8.45 1.66 -12.10
N ASP A 159 8.90 0.66 -11.31
CA ASP A 159 10.11 0.78 -10.50
C ASP A 159 10.69 -0.59 -10.14
N ASN A 160 12.02 -0.69 -10.10
CA ASN A 160 12.74 -1.96 -9.91
C ASN A 160 12.72 -2.48 -8.46
N TYR A 161 12.14 -1.74 -7.51
CA TYR A 161 12.01 -2.24 -6.14
C TYR A 161 10.97 -3.37 -6.00
N VAL A 162 10.08 -3.51 -6.98
CA VAL A 162 9.08 -4.60 -6.98
C VAL A 162 9.77 -5.93 -7.28
N THR A 163 9.67 -6.87 -6.35
CA THR A 163 10.29 -8.20 -6.45
C THR A 163 9.29 -9.27 -6.86
N MET A 164 9.82 -10.42 -7.33
CA MET A 164 9.04 -11.60 -7.70
C MET A 164 9.09 -12.70 -6.63
N GLU A 165 9.48 -12.36 -5.40
CA GLU A 165 9.62 -13.34 -4.31
C GLU A 165 8.27 -13.67 -3.67
N ASP A 166 7.47 -12.63 -3.42
CA ASP A 166 6.18 -12.73 -2.74
C ASP A 166 5.09 -11.89 -3.39
N GLY A 167 3.83 -12.16 -2.98
CA GLY A 167 2.66 -11.45 -3.46
C GLY A 167 2.25 -11.82 -4.89
N THR A 168 2.02 -10.81 -5.70
CA THR A 168 1.52 -10.94 -7.09
C THR A 168 2.46 -10.29 -8.12
N GLY A 169 3.60 -9.72 -7.68
CA GLY A 169 4.47 -8.91 -8.51
C GLY A 169 3.89 -7.53 -8.87
N ILE A 170 2.73 -7.18 -8.30
CA ILE A 170 2.12 -5.85 -8.38
C ILE A 170 1.89 -5.35 -6.97
N VAL A 171 2.44 -4.17 -6.65
CA VAL A 171 2.34 -3.55 -5.33
C VAL A 171 1.44 -2.33 -5.41
N HIS A 172 0.57 -2.12 -4.41
CA HIS A 172 -0.18 -0.88 -4.32
C HIS A 172 0.69 0.23 -3.74
N ILE A 173 0.48 1.46 -4.18
CA ILE A 173 1.25 2.64 -3.80
C ILE A 173 0.41 3.58 -2.93
N ALA A 174 0.92 3.86 -1.73
CA ALA A 174 0.38 4.83 -0.79
C ALA A 174 1.51 5.72 -0.23
N PRO A 175 1.87 6.83 -0.90
CA PRO A 175 3.07 7.63 -0.61
C PRO A 175 3.17 8.17 0.82
N ALA A 176 2.06 8.23 1.54
CA ALA A 176 2.03 8.68 2.94
C ALA A 176 2.53 7.62 3.95
N PHE A 177 2.65 6.34 3.54
CA PHE A 177 2.88 5.21 4.44
C PHE A 177 4.03 4.29 4.04
N GLY A 178 4.72 4.55 2.92
CA GLY A 178 5.88 3.79 2.46
C GLY A 178 7.00 4.69 1.98
N GLU A 179 8.26 4.37 2.31
CA GLU A 179 9.41 5.17 1.86
C GLU A 179 9.64 5.00 0.36
N ASP A 180 9.58 3.75 -0.14
CA ASP A 180 9.63 3.47 -1.57
C ASP A 180 8.43 4.04 -2.31
N ASP A 181 7.22 3.93 -1.75
CA ASP A 181 6.01 4.53 -2.30
C ASP A 181 6.15 6.04 -2.45
N ALA A 182 6.71 6.71 -1.43
CA ALA A 182 6.96 8.14 -1.48
C ALA A 182 8.04 8.52 -2.49
N ARG A 183 9.08 7.67 -2.66
CA ARG A 183 10.13 7.86 -3.66
C ARG A 183 9.56 7.72 -5.08
N VAL A 184 8.83 6.66 -5.33
CA VAL A 184 8.18 6.41 -6.62
C VAL A 184 7.11 7.46 -6.89
N GLY A 185 6.30 7.81 -5.88
CA GLY A 185 5.29 8.87 -5.99
C GLY A 185 5.87 10.22 -6.40
N ARG A 186 7.06 10.58 -5.90
CA ARG A 186 7.77 11.80 -6.35
C ARG A 186 8.22 11.72 -7.81
N LYS A 187 8.67 10.55 -8.28
CA LYS A 187 9.08 10.33 -9.68
C LYS A 187 7.92 10.59 -10.65
N TYR A 188 6.70 10.23 -10.26
CA TYR A 188 5.50 10.36 -11.09
C TYR A 188 4.63 11.60 -10.75
N ASP A 189 5.13 12.52 -9.92
CA ASP A 189 4.37 13.67 -9.39
C ASP A 189 2.99 13.27 -8.82
N ALA A 190 2.95 12.17 -8.11
CA ALA A 190 1.75 11.60 -7.54
C ALA A 190 1.06 12.51 -6.52
N PRO A 191 -0.28 12.42 -6.35
CA PRO A 191 -0.95 13.08 -5.25
C PRO A 191 -0.53 12.46 -3.91
N PHE A 192 -0.56 13.29 -2.88
CA PHE A 192 -0.28 12.86 -1.52
C PHE A 192 -1.59 12.63 -0.77
N VAL A 193 -1.94 11.36 -0.58
CA VAL A 193 -3.19 10.93 0.07
C VAL A 193 -2.89 10.25 1.39
N GLN A 194 -3.37 10.81 2.49
CA GLN A 194 -3.13 10.33 3.84
C GLN A 194 -4.46 10.22 4.59
N MET A 195 -5.04 9.02 4.61
CA MET A 195 -6.35 8.73 5.20
C MET A 195 -6.31 8.26 6.65
N VAL A 196 -5.15 8.35 7.29
CA VAL A 196 -4.95 8.13 8.73
C VAL A 196 -4.39 9.40 9.36
N ASP A 197 -4.88 9.75 10.55
CA ASP A 197 -4.40 10.90 11.29
C ASP A 197 -3.14 10.60 12.14
N GLU A 198 -2.62 11.61 12.84
CA GLU A 198 -1.44 11.48 13.70
C GLU A 198 -1.69 10.58 14.93
N ALA A 199 -2.93 10.37 15.32
CA ALA A 199 -3.28 9.42 16.39
C ALA A 199 -3.38 7.97 15.88
N GLY A 200 -3.15 7.73 14.58
CA GLY A 200 -3.28 6.42 13.95
C GLY A 200 -4.73 5.99 13.74
N VAL A 201 -5.65 6.96 13.61
CA VAL A 201 -7.08 6.73 13.44
C VAL A 201 -7.48 7.05 12.00
N MET A 202 -8.32 6.21 11.43
CA MET A 202 -8.87 6.40 10.08
C MET A 202 -9.73 7.67 10.05
N LYS A 203 -9.47 8.53 9.05
CA LYS A 203 -10.16 9.81 8.90
C LYS A 203 -11.64 9.66 8.56
N PRO A 204 -12.47 10.69 8.86
CA PRO A 204 -13.92 10.65 8.65
C PRO A 204 -14.35 10.38 7.21
N GLU A 205 -13.51 10.70 6.23
CA GLU A 205 -13.77 10.53 4.81
C GLU A 205 -13.70 9.07 4.36
N THR A 206 -13.14 8.19 5.21
CA THR A 206 -13.00 6.75 4.90
C THR A 206 -14.21 5.95 5.36
N PRO A 207 -14.50 4.79 4.75
CA PRO A 207 -15.53 3.87 5.24
C PRO A 207 -15.26 3.34 6.67
N PHE A 208 -14.03 3.50 7.16
CA PHE A 208 -13.55 3.00 8.45
C PHE A 208 -13.33 4.12 9.47
N ALA A 209 -14.05 5.23 9.33
CA ALA A 209 -13.92 6.43 10.15
C ALA A 209 -13.89 6.12 11.66
N GLY A 210 -12.91 6.68 12.35
CA GLY A 210 -12.74 6.51 13.79
C GLY A 210 -12.09 5.20 14.23
N MET A 211 -11.87 4.25 13.34
CA MET A 211 -11.15 3.02 13.66
C MET A 211 -9.65 3.28 13.76
N ARG A 212 -8.99 2.60 14.69
CA ARG A 212 -7.53 2.61 14.78
C ARG A 212 -6.94 1.72 13.68
N ALA A 213 -6.03 2.24 12.85
CA ALA A 213 -5.40 1.51 11.75
C ALA A 213 -4.69 0.23 12.24
N LYS A 214 -3.94 0.34 13.36
CA LYS A 214 -3.29 -0.79 14.04
C LYS A 214 -3.56 -0.72 15.53
N PRO A 215 -4.64 -1.36 16.04
CA PRO A 215 -4.92 -1.43 17.47
C PRO A 215 -3.89 -2.31 18.17
N THR A 216 -3.57 -1.96 19.41
CA THR A 216 -2.73 -2.78 20.28
C THR A 216 -3.51 -4.02 20.75
N LYS A 217 -2.77 -5.06 21.18
CA LYS A 217 -3.38 -6.27 21.76
C LYS A 217 -4.34 -5.95 22.91
N LYS A 218 -3.96 -5.01 23.81
CA LYS A 218 -4.80 -4.57 24.93
C LYS A 218 -6.08 -3.87 24.47
N GLU A 219 -6.01 -3.07 23.41
CA GLU A 219 -7.18 -2.42 22.83
C GLU A 219 -8.12 -3.45 22.20
N MET A 220 -7.57 -4.46 21.51
CA MET A 220 -8.38 -5.56 20.96
C MET A 220 -9.04 -6.40 22.06
N GLU A 221 -8.33 -6.71 23.14
CA GLU A 221 -8.89 -7.38 24.34
C GLU A 221 -9.98 -6.54 25.02
N ALA A 222 -9.90 -5.20 24.92
CA ALA A 222 -10.93 -4.27 25.39
C ALA A 222 -12.08 -4.06 24.38
N GLY A 223 -12.10 -4.79 23.26
CA GLY A 223 -13.17 -4.76 22.28
C GLY A 223 -12.93 -3.84 21.08
N ALA A 224 -11.71 -3.30 20.90
CA ALA A 224 -11.39 -2.55 19.69
C ALA A 224 -11.41 -3.46 18.46
N ILE A 225 -12.00 -2.96 17.37
CA ILE A 225 -12.08 -3.67 16.11
C ILE A 225 -10.75 -3.49 15.36
N ASN A 226 -10.24 -4.57 14.79
CA ASN A 226 -9.06 -4.52 13.93
C ASN A 226 -9.46 -3.97 12.55
N CYS A 227 -8.91 -2.81 12.18
CA CYS A 227 -9.21 -2.14 10.91
C CYS A 227 -8.88 -3.02 9.69
N ASP A 228 -7.77 -3.78 9.73
CA ASP A 228 -7.42 -4.69 8.63
C ASP A 228 -8.52 -5.74 8.39
N VAL A 229 -9.12 -6.26 9.45
CA VAL A 229 -10.21 -7.25 9.34
C VAL A 229 -11.47 -6.64 8.72
N GLU A 230 -11.80 -5.40 9.11
CA GLU A 230 -12.98 -4.71 8.54
C GLU A 230 -12.75 -4.32 7.08
N VAL A 231 -11.53 -3.89 6.71
CA VAL A 231 -11.16 -3.67 5.31
C VAL A 231 -11.32 -4.95 4.49
N LEU A 232 -10.82 -6.08 5.00
CA LEU A 232 -10.97 -7.37 4.30
C LEU A 232 -12.43 -7.76 4.11
N LYS A 233 -13.28 -7.60 5.14
CA LYS A 233 -14.74 -7.89 5.04
C LYS A 233 -15.43 -6.98 4.03
N GLU A 234 -15.07 -5.71 4.01
CA GLU A 234 -15.64 -4.73 3.07
C GLU A 234 -15.25 -5.09 1.63
N LEU A 235 -13.98 -5.41 1.37
CA LEU A 235 -13.50 -5.84 0.07
C LEU A 235 -14.14 -7.16 -0.39
N GLU A 236 -14.36 -8.11 0.54
CA GLU A 236 -15.06 -9.36 0.29
C GLU A 236 -16.52 -9.11 -0.06
N GLY A 237 -17.22 -8.25 0.70
CA GLY A 237 -18.60 -7.86 0.44
C GLY A 237 -18.80 -7.18 -0.93
N ARG A 238 -17.78 -6.51 -1.45
CA ARG A 238 -17.76 -5.93 -2.81
C ARG A 238 -17.33 -6.92 -3.90
N GLY A 239 -16.90 -8.12 -3.54
CA GLY A 239 -16.41 -9.14 -4.49
C GLY A 239 -15.05 -8.80 -5.11
N ILE A 240 -14.28 -7.87 -4.51
CA ILE A 240 -12.97 -7.45 -5.01
C ILE A 240 -11.79 -7.98 -4.21
N LEU A 241 -12.02 -8.64 -3.09
CA LEU A 241 -11.00 -9.42 -2.39
C LEU A 241 -10.76 -10.73 -3.17
N PHE A 242 -9.55 -10.94 -3.67
CA PHE A 242 -9.20 -12.22 -4.29
C PHE A 242 -8.86 -13.27 -3.24
N SER A 243 -7.97 -12.92 -2.30
CA SER A 243 -7.60 -13.80 -1.19
C SER A 243 -7.02 -13.02 0.00
N ALA A 244 -7.02 -13.64 1.17
CA ALA A 244 -6.48 -13.06 2.40
C ALA A 244 -5.54 -14.05 3.13
N PRO A 245 -4.39 -14.40 2.54
CA PRO A 245 -3.46 -15.35 3.15
C PRO A 245 -2.88 -14.79 4.46
N LYS A 246 -2.62 -15.70 5.41
CA LYS A 246 -1.89 -15.35 6.63
C LYS A 246 -0.39 -15.43 6.35
N VAL A 247 0.31 -14.36 6.65
CA VAL A 247 1.77 -14.27 6.53
C VAL A 247 2.36 -14.02 7.91
N GLU A 248 3.45 -14.70 8.20
CA GLU A 248 4.26 -14.45 9.39
C GLU A 248 5.41 -13.55 9.00
N HIS A 249 5.53 -12.42 9.69
CA HIS A 249 6.57 -11.44 9.41
C HIS A 249 6.98 -10.67 10.66
N GLU A 250 8.17 -10.10 10.62
CA GLU A 250 8.69 -9.23 11.67
C GLU A 250 8.05 -7.84 11.54
N TYR A 251 7.37 -7.38 12.61
CA TYR A 251 6.71 -6.08 12.65
C TYR A 251 7.26 -5.20 13.77
N PRO A 252 7.63 -3.95 13.49
CA PRO A 252 8.21 -3.06 14.47
C PRO A 252 7.17 -2.53 15.46
N HIS A 253 7.52 -2.52 16.74
CA HIS A 253 6.74 -1.96 17.83
C HIS A 253 7.52 -0.87 18.55
N CYS A 254 6.80 0.04 19.17
CA CYS A 254 7.40 1.09 19.99
C CYS A 254 8.05 0.47 21.23
N TRP A 255 9.36 0.65 21.40
CA TRP A 255 10.10 0.14 22.55
C TRP A 255 9.60 0.70 23.89
N ARG A 256 8.94 1.89 23.90
CA ARG A 256 8.41 2.53 25.12
C ARG A 256 7.04 2.03 25.56
N CYS A 257 6.13 1.80 24.60
CA CYS A 257 4.72 1.53 24.92
C CYS A 257 4.13 0.32 24.21
N ASP A 258 4.96 -0.42 23.47
CA ASP A 258 4.59 -1.66 22.79
C ASP A 258 3.49 -1.52 21.70
N THR A 259 3.23 -0.30 21.24
CA THR A 259 2.28 -0.04 20.17
C THR A 259 2.90 -0.39 18.84
N PRO A 260 2.18 -1.10 17.94
CA PRO A 260 2.64 -1.29 16.56
C PRO A 260 2.96 0.05 15.91
N LEU A 261 4.11 0.14 15.25
CA LEU A 261 4.52 1.35 14.55
C LEU A 261 3.82 1.42 13.18
N SER A 262 3.62 2.63 12.70
CA SER A 262 3.28 2.89 11.30
C SER A 262 4.41 3.68 10.66
N TYR A 263 4.72 3.38 9.40
CA TYR A 263 5.45 4.35 8.58
C TYR A 263 4.48 5.48 8.27
N TYR A 264 4.87 6.71 8.60
CA TYR A 264 3.96 7.84 8.56
C TYR A 264 4.67 9.09 8.04
N ALA A 265 4.01 9.80 7.14
CA ALA A 265 4.55 11.03 6.59
C ALA A 265 4.43 12.18 7.60
N ARG A 266 5.57 12.72 8.00
CA ARG A 266 5.66 13.90 8.89
C ARG A 266 6.23 15.09 8.14
N GLU A 267 5.63 16.26 8.36
CA GLU A 267 6.19 17.51 7.84
C GLU A 267 7.59 17.73 8.46
N SER A 268 8.54 18.00 7.62
CA SER A 268 9.94 18.20 7.98
C SER A 268 10.55 19.35 7.18
N CYS A 269 11.55 19.99 7.75
CA CYS A 269 12.33 21.01 7.05
C CYS A 269 13.57 20.37 6.42
N PHE A 270 13.78 20.65 5.17
CA PHE A 270 14.94 20.17 4.38
C PHE A 270 15.82 21.33 3.96
N ILE A 271 17.10 21.03 3.76
CA ILE A 271 18.08 21.96 3.17
C ILE A 271 18.39 21.44 1.76
N LYS A 272 18.21 22.30 0.76
CA LYS A 272 18.60 22.00 -0.62
C LYS A 272 20.13 22.06 -0.70
N MET A 273 20.74 20.93 -0.99
CA MET A 273 22.18 20.80 -1.21
C MET A 273 22.51 20.89 -2.70
#